data_0855fb5bd1d3fd899bcad680a6c960c5
#
_entry.id   0855fb5bd1d3fd899bcad680a6c960c5
#
_cell.length_a   1.000
_cell.length_b   1.000
_cell.length_c   1.000
_cell.angle_alpha   90.00
_cell.angle_beta   90.00
_cell.angle_gamma   90.00
#
_symmetry.space_group_name_H-M   'P 1'
#
loop_
_entity.id
_entity.type
_entity.pdbx_description
1 polymer ?
#
loop_
_entity_poly.entity_id
_entity_poly.type
_entity_poly.pdbx_seq_one_letter_code
_entity_poly.pdbx_strand_id
1 'polypeptide(L)'
;FLRSFNLAVSKVDLSRRANYAYGLYHFAGRYYNRAEGFFYERRYGGFGAISYPLSVFQRVEASLNVRQSDKDRELRFNTLRALLVSNFVSYTKDNSLWGPSGPMDGERFNFTLGNTIDVNQSNVNFYTIIADYRRYFRTSLRTAYAFRTTVQYNHGKEAFPFFMGGSWDLRLYPRWQIWGQKTFLVSNEFRFPFIDQFAVAFPFGGLGFTAIRGALFFDMGNAWNNRLEDVLGSVGFGARLHLGGFLVLRYDVGRRLHWSNIDDGLAIKNFDLERGLHHQFFFGWDF
;
A
#
# COMPACT_ATOMS: atom_id res chain seq x y z
N PHE A 1 -8.89 -21.86 -24.60
CA PHE A 1 -8.93 -20.44 -25.06
C PHE A 1 -9.48 -19.49 -24.00
N LEU A 2 -10.63 -19.74 -23.39
CA LEU A 2 -11.26 -18.91 -22.34
C LEU A 2 -10.46 -18.88 -21.01
N ARG A 3 -9.43 -19.68 -20.86
CA ARG A 3 -8.61 -19.72 -19.65
C ARG A 3 -7.36 -18.81 -19.67
N SER A 4 -7.13 -18.07 -20.74
CA SER A 4 -5.87 -17.35 -20.91
C SER A 4 -6.00 -15.91 -21.43
N PHE A 5 -7.20 -15.35 -21.58
CA PHE A 5 -7.34 -13.98 -22.03
C PHE A 5 -7.76 -13.02 -20.91
N ASN A 6 -7.31 -11.80 -21.02
CA ASN A 6 -7.66 -10.71 -20.11
C ASN A 6 -8.31 -9.60 -20.93
N LEU A 7 -9.51 -9.20 -20.52
CA LEU A 7 -10.28 -8.13 -21.16
C LEU A 7 -10.98 -7.31 -20.08
N ALA A 8 -10.92 -6.00 -20.22
CA ALA A 8 -11.74 -5.11 -19.41
C ALA A 8 -12.25 -3.96 -20.30
N VAL A 9 -13.52 -3.64 -20.15
CA VAL A 9 -14.18 -2.49 -20.80
C VAL A 9 -14.88 -1.70 -19.72
N SER A 10 -14.58 -0.41 -19.63
CA SER A 10 -15.20 0.47 -18.65
C SER A 10 -15.51 1.83 -19.23
N LYS A 11 -16.52 2.49 -18.66
CA LYS A 11 -16.85 3.89 -18.92
C LYS A 11 -16.76 4.67 -17.63
N VAL A 12 -16.15 5.86 -17.72
CA VAL A 12 -16.10 6.84 -16.65
C VAL A 12 -16.83 8.09 -17.14
N ASP A 13 -17.75 8.60 -16.35
CA ASP A 13 -18.50 9.81 -16.62
C ASP A 13 -18.17 10.86 -15.55
N LEU A 14 -17.51 11.93 -15.99
CA LEU A 14 -17.09 13.07 -15.17
C LEU A 14 -17.88 14.35 -15.49
N SER A 15 -18.97 14.22 -16.26
CA SER A 15 -19.75 15.37 -16.73
C SER A 15 -20.59 16.05 -15.65
N ARG A 16 -20.79 15.38 -14.53
CA ARG A 16 -21.61 15.88 -13.41
C ARG A 16 -20.76 16.02 -12.14
N ARG A 17 -21.35 16.64 -11.13
CA ARG A 17 -20.71 16.73 -9.80
C ARG A 17 -20.40 15.36 -9.20
N ALA A 18 -21.30 14.39 -9.37
CA ALA A 18 -21.03 13.00 -9.03
C ALA A 18 -20.38 12.30 -10.23
N ASN A 19 -19.22 11.70 -10.01
CA ASN A 19 -18.51 10.90 -11.00
C ASN A 19 -18.99 9.46 -10.94
N TYR A 20 -19.23 8.86 -12.09
CA TYR A 20 -19.69 7.46 -12.21
C TYR A 20 -18.68 6.66 -13.00
N ALA A 21 -18.40 5.44 -12.55
CA ALA A 21 -17.64 4.47 -13.29
C ALA A 21 -18.36 3.12 -13.29
N TYR A 22 -18.39 2.45 -14.42
CA TYR A 22 -18.93 1.09 -14.52
C TYR A 22 -18.24 0.32 -15.64
N GLY A 23 -18.21 -0.98 -15.50
CA GLY A 23 -17.53 -1.79 -16.49
C GLY A 23 -17.70 -3.28 -16.27
N LEU A 24 -17.23 -4.03 -17.27
CA LEU A 24 -17.21 -5.48 -17.29
C LEU A 24 -15.78 -5.94 -17.49
N TYR A 25 -15.42 -7.09 -16.93
CA TYR A 25 -14.07 -7.65 -17.07
C TYR A 25 -14.07 -9.16 -17.05
N HIS A 26 -13.03 -9.71 -17.66
CA HIS A 26 -12.62 -11.10 -17.58
C HIS A 26 -11.11 -11.17 -17.43
N PHE A 27 -10.64 -11.79 -16.34
CA PHE A 27 -9.24 -12.04 -16.08
C PHE A 27 -9.03 -13.51 -15.76
N ALA A 28 -8.03 -14.10 -16.39
CA ALA A 28 -7.65 -15.47 -16.13
C ALA A 28 -6.13 -15.62 -16.16
N GLY A 29 -5.57 -16.26 -15.15
CA GLY A 29 -4.13 -16.44 -15.06
C GLY A 29 -3.68 -17.23 -13.86
N ARG A 30 -2.40 -17.55 -13.87
CA ARG A 30 -1.71 -18.15 -12.73
C ARG A 30 -1.10 -17.04 -11.89
N TYR A 31 -1.37 -17.07 -10.61
CA TYR A 31 -0.93 -16.08 -9.64
C TYR A 31 -0.12 -16.76 -8.54
N TYR A 32 0.65 -15.96 -7.85
CA TYR A 32 1.40 -16.37 -6.67
C TYR A 32 1.22 -15.34 -5.56
N ASN A 33 0.95 -15.83 -4.35
CA ASN A 33 1.15 -15.04 -3.14
C ASN A 33 1.75 -15.92 -2.04
N ARG A 34 2.37 -15.30 -1.03
CA ARG A 34 3.07 -16.03 0.04
C ARG A 34 2.14 -16.81 0.96
N ALA A 35 0.89 -16.39 1.08
CA ALA A 35 -0.08 -17.05 1.96
C ALA A 35 -0.68 -18.34 1.36
N GLU A 36 -0.80 -18.39 0.03
CA GLU A 36 -1.49 -19.48 -0.67
C GLU A 36 -0.59 -20.24 -1.66
N GLY A 37 0.61 -19.69 -1.94
CA GLY A 37 1.49 -20.24 -2.98
C GLY A 37 0.99 -19.94 -4.39
N PHE A 38 1.22 -20.84 -5.33
CA PHE A 38 0.68 -20.75 -6.67
C PHE A 38 -0.79 -21.17 -6.71
N PHE A 39 -1.58 -20.42 -7.49
CA PHE A 39 -2.97 -20.74 -7.80
C PHE A 39 -3.33 -20.21 -9.19
N TYR A 40 -4.27 -20.90 -9.85
CA TYR A 40 -4.91 -20.39 -11.04
C TYR A 40 -6.25 -19.77 -10.68
N GLU A 41 -6.54 -18.57 -11.16
CA GLU A 41 -7.83 -17.92 -10.93
C GLU A 41 -8.40 -17.40 -12.24
N ARG A 42 -9.67 -17.73 -12.50
CA ARG A 42 -10.50 -17.08 -13.50
C ARG A 42 -11.57 -16.28 -12.81
N ARG A 43 -11.61 -14.99 -13.08
CA ARG A 43 -12.58 -14.06 -12.52
C ARG A 43 -13.20 -13.22 -13.63
N TYR A 44 -14.52 -13.16 -13.63
CA TYR A 44 -15.27 -12.34 -14.58
C TYR A 44 -16.48 -11.76 -13.90
N GLY A 45 -16.86 -10.54 -14.30
CA GLY A 45 -17.94 -9.84 -13.65
C GLY A 45 -18.06 -8.39 -14.09
N GLY A 46 -18.78 -7.62 -13.29
CA GLY A 46 -18.99 -6.21 -13.51
C GLY A 46 -18.87 -5.41 -12.23
N PHE A 47 -18.61 -4.14 -12.39
CA PHE A 47 -18.54 -3.20 -11.28
C PHE A 47 -19.26 -1.90 -11.60
N GLY A 48 -19.75 -1.25 -10.56
CA GLY A 48 -20.24 0.12 -10.58
C GLY A 48 -19.64 0.88 -9.41
N ALA A 49 -19.29 2.14 -9.62
CA ALA A 49 -18.79 3.04 -8.61
C ALA A 49 -19.32 4.45 -8.78
N ILE A 50 -19.54 5.13 -7.68
CA ILE A 50 -19.92 6.54 -7.63
C ILE A 50 -18.95 7.25 -6.69
N SER A 51 -18.45 8.41 -7.12
CA SER A 51 -17.63 9.31 -6.32
C SER A 51 -18.29 10.67 -6.25
N TYR A 52 -18.60 11.12 -5.03
CA TYR A 52 -19.25 12.40 -4.78
C TYR A 52 -18.29 13.34 -4.03
N PRO A 53 -17.88 14.47 -4.65
CA PRO A 53 -17.04 15.45 -3.99
C PRO A 53 -17.85 16.26 -2.97
N LEU A 54 -17.44 16.20 -1.71
CA LEU A 54 -17.98 17.03 -0.64
C LEU A 54 -17.37 18.44 -0.70
N SER A 55 -16.08 18.51 -1.02
CA SER A 55 -15.31 19.74 -1.24
C SER A 55 -14.19 19.49 -2.26
N VAL A 56 -13.36 20.49 -2.52
CA VAL A 56 -12.16 20.37 -3.37
C VAL A 56 -11.17 19.33 -2.83
N PHE A 57 -11.17 19.13 -1.50
CA PHE A 57 -10.22 18.23 -0.82
C PHE A 57 -10.85 16.96 -0.27
N GLN A 58 -12.16 16.78 -0.41
CA GLN A 58 -12.89 15.69 0.26
C GLN A 58 -13.88 15.04 -0.68
N ARG A 59 -13.96 13.71 -0.64
CA ARG A 59 -14.94 12.94 -1.39
C ARG A 59 -15.38 11.68 -0.64
N VAL A 60 -16.58 11.25 -0.94
CA VAL A 60 -17.12 9.94 -0.56
C VAL A 60 -17.27 9.11 -1.82
N GLU A 61 -16.89 7.86 -1.74
CA GLU A 61 -16.96 6.91 -2.84
C GLU A 61 -17.72 5.67 -2.38
N ALA A 62 -18.58 5.15 -3.23
CA ALA A 62 -19.23 3.87 -3.03
C ALA A 62 -19.05 3.01 -4.27
N SER A 63 -18.78 1.71 -4.07
CA SER A 63 -18.62 0.77 -5.18
C SER A 63 -19.26 -0.57 -4.89
N LEU A 64 -19.74 -1.19 -5.95
CA LEU A 64 -20.30 -2.53 -5.98
C LEU A 64 -19.59 -3.33 -7.07
N ASN A 65 -19.11 -4.51 -6.74
CA ASN A 65 -18.54 -5.45 -7.70
C ASN A 65 -19.20 -6.80 -7.56
N VAL A 66 -19.70 -7.33 -8.66
CA VAL A 66 -20.29 -8.67 -8.74
C VAL A 66 -19.44 -9.50 -9.68
N ARG A 67 -18.87 -10.59 -9.18
CA ARG A 67 -17.97 -11.44 -9.97
C ARG A 67 -18.10 -12.92 -9.64
N GLN A 68 -17.99 -13.73 -10.66
CA GLN A 68 -17.68 -15.14 -10.51
C GLN A 68 -16.16 -15.29 -10.34
N SER A 69 -15.74 -16.07 -9.36
CA SER A 69 -14.35 -16.46 -9.13
C SER A 69 -14.25 -17.99 -9.11
N ASP A 70 -13.44 -18.53 -10.00
CA ASP A 70 -13.05 -19.93 -10.03
C ASP A 70 -11.56 -20.01 -9.73
N LYS A 71 -11.19 -20.42 -8.52
CA LYS A 71 -9.83 -20.42 -8.01
C LYS A 71 -9.35 -21.82 -7.70
N ASP A 72 -8.37 -22.29 -8.46
CA ASP A 72 -7.71 -23.59 -8.24
C ASP A 72 -6.45 -23.39 -7.41
N ARG A 73 -6.44 -23.90 -6.19
CA ARG A 73 -5.36 -23.75 -5.21
C ARG A 73 -4.43 -24.96 -5.26
N GLU A 74 -3.20 -24.77 -5.75
CA GLU A 74 -2.24 -25.87 -5.91
C GLU A 74 -1.83 -26.49 -4.56
N LEU A 75 -1.53 -25.67 -3.55
CA LEU A 75 -1.12 -26.16 -2.22
C LEU A 75 -2.24 -26.83 -1.41
N ARG A 76 -3.48 -26.44 -1.61
CA ARG A 76 -4.63 -26.99 -0.87
C ARG A 76 -5.34 -28.11 -1.66
N PHE A 77 -4.92 -28.36 -2.89
CA PHE A 77 -5.52 -29.33 -3.79
C PHE A 77 -7.04 -29.20 -3.92
N ASN A 78 -7.55 -27.98 -3.88
CA ASN A 78 -8.98 -27.71 -3.97
C ASN A 78 -9.31 -26.55 -4.89
N THR A 79 -10.52 -26.59 -5.44
CA THR A 79 -11.09 -25.51 -6.25
C THR A 79 -12.12 -24.75 -5.40
N LEU A 80 -11.93 -23.44 -5.28
CA LEU A 80 -12.91 -22.55 -4.68
C LEU A 80 -13.70 -21.87 -5.80
N ARG A 81 -14.99 -22.13 -5.86
CA ARG A 81 -15.93 -21.42 -6.75
C ARG A 81 -16.84 -20.55 -5.92
N ALA A 82 -16.99 -19.30 -6.32
CA ALA A 82 -17.80 -18.34 -5.57
C ALA A 82 -18.39 -17.26 -6.49
N LEU A 83 -19.66 -16.93 -6.28
CA LEU A 83 -20.26 -15.73 -6.84
C LEU A 83 -20.17 -14.62 -5.81
N LEU A 84 -19.15 -13.78 -5.95
CA LEU A 84 -18.80 -12.76 -4.99
C LEU A 84 -19.50 -11.44 -5.26
N VAL A 85 -20.14 -10.92 -4.24
CA VAL A 85 -20.64 -9.54 -4.20
C VAL A 85 -19.80 -8.78 -3.20
N SER A 86 -19.07 -7.79 -3.68
CA SER A 86 -18.21 -6.92 -2.86
C SER A 86 -18.73 -5.50 -2.92
N ASN A 87 -18.97 -4.90 -1.78
CA ASN A 87 -19.34 -3.50 -1.65
C ASN A 87 -18.34 -2.77 -0.76
N PHE A 88 -18.01 -1.52 -1.15
CA PHE A 88 -17.09 -0.67 -0.41
C PHE A 88 -17.63 0.74 -0.35
N VAL A 89 -17.44 1.38 0.79
CA VAL A 89 -17.66 2.81 0.98
C VAL A 89 -16.39 3.42 1.53
N SER A 90 -15.93 4.49 0.90
CA SER A 90 -14.69 5.17 1.28
C SER A 90 -14.93 6.66 1.48
N TYR A 91 -14.25 7.22 2.46
CA TYR A 91 -14.08 8.66 2.63
C TYR A 91 -12.61 9.01 2.42
N THR A 92 -12.36 9.98 1.56
CA THR A 92 -11.00 10.45 1.25
C THR A 92 -10.92 11.95 1.47
N LYS A 93 -9.87 12.38 2.18
CA LYS A 93 -9.45 13.78 2.32
C LYS A 93 -8.00 13.91 1.89
N ASP A 94 -7.68 14.91 1.06
CA ASP A 94 -6.31 15.22 0.65
C ASP A 94 -6.17 16.72 0.44
N ASN A 95 -5.54 17.39 1.39
CA ASN A 95 -5.17 18.80 1.29
C ASN A 95 -3.65 19.00 1.37
N SER A 96 -2.88 17.95 1.04
CA SER A 96 -1.43 18.00 1.09
C SER A 96 -0.85 18.99 0.08
N LEU A 97 0.10 19.78 0.54
CA LEU A 97 0.87 20.72 -0.29
C LEU A 97 2.19 20.08 -0.68
N TRP A 98 2.41 20.00 -1.97
CA TRP A 98 3.59 19.35 -2.56
C TRP A 98 4.70 20.37 -2.83
N GLY A 99 5.90 20.01 -2.42
CA GLY A 99 7.13 20.71 -2.75
C GLY A 99 8.10 19.82 -3.55
N PRO A 100 9.31 20.30 -3.83
CA PRO A 100 10.30 19.53 -4.59
C PRO A 100 10.73 18.21 -3.94
N SER A 101 10.49 18.03 -2.64
CA SER A 101 10.82 16.80 -1.88
C SER A 101 9.61 15.92 -1.59
N GLY A 102 8.51 16.11 -2.30
CA GLY A 102 7.24 15.44 -2.03
C GLY A 102 6.28 16.28 -1.18
N PRO A 103 5.28 15.68 -0.54
CA PRO A 103 4.36 16.42 0.32
C PRO A 103 5.10 17.03 1.51
N MET A 104 4.91 18.34 1.72
CA MET A 104 5.60 19.12 2.75
C MET A 104 4.68 19.62 3.86
N ASP A 105 3.39 19.79 3.58
CA ASP A 105 2.41 20.29 4.55
C ASP A 105 1.04 19.71 4.26
N GLY A 106 0.11 19.78 5.24
CA GLY A 106 -1.24 19.28 5.10
C GLY A 106 -1.41 17.84 5.55
N GLU A 107 -2.50 17.21 5.10
CA GLU A 107 -2.83 15.84 5.49
C GLU A 107 -3.55 15.08 4.38
N ARG A 108 -3.41 13.77 4.42
CA ARG A 108 -4.17 12.81 3.61
C ARG A 108 -4.81 11.80 4.53
N PHE A 109 -6.06 11.52 4.30
CA PHE A 109 -6.81 10.52 5.04
C PHE A 109 -7.67 9.71 4.08
N ASN A 110 -7.61 8.39 4.21
CA ASN A 110 -8.52 7.47 3.56
C ASN A 110 -9.08 6.52 4.61
N PHE A 111 -10.38 6.38 4.62
CA PHE A 111 -11.09 5.39 5.44
C PHE A 111 -12.04 4.61 4.55
N THR A 112 -11.90 3.30 4.53
CA THR A 112 -12.70 2.40 3.68
C THR A 112 -13.31 1.30 4.53
N LEU A 113 -14.60 1.12 4.37
CA LEU A 113 -15.35 -0.02 4.90
C LEU A 113 -15.85 -0.86 3.74
N GLY A 114 -15.80 -2.17 3.88
CA GLY A 114 -16.28 -3.07 2.85
C GLY A 114 -16.77 -4.41 3.40
N ASN A 115 -17.55 -5.07 2.57
CA ASN A 115 -17.98 -6.44 2.80
C ASN A 115 -17.90 -7.21 1.49
N THR A 116 -17.51 -8.48 1.56
CA THR A 116 -17.51 -9.42 0.43
C THR A 116 -18.20 -10.69 0.85
N ILE A 117 -19.23 -11.07 0.12
CA ILE A 117 -20.00 -12.28 0.38
C ILE A 117 -20.08 -13.15 -0.88
N ASP A 118 -20.08 -14.45 -0.70
CA ASP A 118 -20.48 -15.43 -1.71
C ASP A 118 -21.98 -15.70 -1.58
N VAL A 119 -22.74 -15.24 -2.57
CA VAL A 119 -24.22 -15.34 -2.55
C VAL A 119 -24.74 -16.69 -3.03
N ASN A 120 -23.89 -17.54 -3.59
CA ASN A 120 -24.28 -18.83 -4.15
C ASN A 120 -24.01 -19.99 -3.21
N GLN A 121 -22.81 -20.09 -2.65
CA GLN A 121 -22.37 -21.24 -1.87
C GLN A 121 -21.95 -20.91 -0.44
N SER A 122 -22.00 -19.63 -0.04
CA SER A 122 -21.55 -19.14 1.27
C SER A 122 -20.10 -19.54 1.63
N ASN A 123 -19.26 -19.73 0.61
CA ASN A 123 -17.86 -20.07 0.77
C ASN A 123 -17.01 -18.93 1.29
N VAL A 124 -17.43 -17.69 0.99
CA VAL A 124 -16.71 -16.46 1.32
C VAL A 124 -17.66 -15.52 2.02
N ASN A 125 -17.26 -15.02 3.17
CA ASN A 125 -17.98 -13.95 3.89
C ASN A 125 -17.01 -13.25 4.83
N PHE A 126 -16.58 -12.05 4.45
CA PHE A 126 -15.69 -11.24 5.28
C PHE A 126 -15.97 -9.75 5.11
N TYR A 127 -15.60 -9.00 6.14
CA TYR A 127 -15.61 -7.55 6.09
C TYR A 127 -14.18 -6.99 6.12
N THR A 128 -14.05 -5.80 5.55
CA THR A 128 -12.77 -5.10 5.36
C THR A 128 -12.85 -3.72 5.98
N ILE A 129 -11.84 -3.35 6.76
CA ILE A 129 -11.61 -1.99 7.25
C ILE A 129 -10.22 -1.58 6.85
N ILE A 130 -10.09 -0.42 6.21
CA ILE A 130 -8.80 0.17 5.84
C ILE A 130 -8.81 1.62 6.29
N ALA A 131 -7.77 2.02 7.03
CA ALA A 131 -7.51 3.40 7.39
C ALA A 131 -6.05 3.74 7.05
N ASP A 132 -5.82 4.80 6.29
CA ASP A 132 -4.49 5.36 6.01
C ASP A 132 -4.55 6.85 6.34
N TYR A 133 -3.78 7.27 7.32
CA TYR A 133 -3.64 8.67 7.72
C TYR A 133 -2.21 9.11 7.55
N ARG A 134 -2.03 10.28 6.90
CA ARG A 134 -0.73 10.89 6.69
C ARG A 134 -0.81 12.35 7.08
N ARG A 135 0.17 12.82 7.83
CA ARG A 135 0.32 14.21 8.22
C ARG A 135 1.71 14.70 7.85
N TYR A 136 1.74 15.86 7.24
CA TYR A 136 2.98 16.52 6.84
C TYR A 136 3.10 17.84 7.60
N PHE A 137 4.27 18.07 8.18
CA PHE A 137 4.58 19.28 8.91
C PHE A 137 5.77 19.95 8.24
N ARG A 138 5.54 21.10 7.68
CA ARG A 138 6.60 21.92 7.11
C ARG A 138 7.44 22.51 8.23
N THR A 139 8.68 22.05 8.41
CA THR A 139 9.59 22.52 9.45
C THR A 139 10.43 23.70 8.97
N SER A 140 10.68 23.81 7.66
CA SER A 140 11.28 24.98 7.02
C SER A 140 10.88 25.06 5.54
N LEU A 141 11.44 26.00 4.79
CA LEU A 141 11.18 26.13 3.35
C LEU A 141 11.53 24.85 2.56
N ARG A 142 12.46 24.05 3.06
CA ARG A 142 13.02 22.88 2.33
C ARG A 142 13.05 21.60 3.16
N THR A 143 12.55 21.64 4.38
CA THR A 143 12.48 20.48 5.28
C THR A 143 11.05 20.19 5.70
N ALA A 144 10.72 18.93 5.85
CA ALA A 144 9.41 18.49 6.30
C ALA A 144 9.52 17.24 7.18
N TYR A 145 8.63 17.13 8.14
CA TYR A 145 8.40 15.91 8.88
C TYR A 145 7.11 15.26 8.36
N ALA A 146 7.20 14.00 7.98
CA ALA A 146 6.09 13.21 7.48
C ALA A 146 5.78 12.08 8.47
N PHE A 147 4.54 12.01 8.89
CA PHE A 147 3.97 10.94 9.70
C PHE A 147 2.94 10.17 8.89
N ARG A 148 2.98 8.83 8.96
CA ARG A 148 1.96 7.97 8.38
C ARG A 148 1.58 6.88 9.36
N THR A 149 0.29 6.61 9.46
CA THR A 149 -0.23 5.41 10.11
C THR A 149 -1.25 4.73 9.21
N THR A 150 -1.15 3.41 9.12
CA THR A 150 -2.07 2.59 8.33
C THR A 150 -2.54 1.42 9.17
N VAL A 151 -3.84 1.17 9.14
CA VAL A 151 -4.47 -0.02 9.74
C VAL A 151 -5.31 -0.68 8.68
N GLN A 152 -5.11 -1.98 8.52
CA GLN A 152 -5.91 -2.79 7.61
C GLN A 152 -6.41 -4.03 8.37
N TYR A 153 -7.67 -4.33 8.20
CA TYR A 153 -8.35 -5.39 8.93
C TYR A 153 -9.33 -6.12 8.02
N ASN A 154 -9.08 -7.41 7.83
CA ASN A 154 -10.02 -8.32 7.20
C ASN A 154 -10.43 -9.38 8.21
N HIS A 155 -11.71 -9.67 8.31
CA HIS A 155 -12.21 -10.70 9.21
C HIS A 155 -13.39 -11.44 8.62
N GLY A 156 -13.38 -12.76 8.74
CA GLY A 156 -14.44 -13.64 8.29
C GLY A 156 -13.92 -14.85 7.50
N LYS A 157 -14.86 -15.56 6.89
CA LYS A 157 -14.59 -16.78 6.15
C LYS A 157 -13.87 -16.46 4.83
N GLU A 158 -12.71 -17.09 4.60
CA GLU A 158 -11.85 -16.89 3.42
C GLU A 158 -11.42 -15.42 3.21
N ALA A 159 -11.22 -14.70 4.33
CA ALA A 159 -10.71 -13.33 4.28
C ALA A 159 -9.30 -13.27 3.69
N PHE A 160 -9.08 -12.37 2.74
CA PHE A 160 -7.78 -12.21 2.09
C PHE A 160 -6.75 -11.59 3.04
N PRO A 161 -5.51 -12.07 3.03
CA PRO A 161 -4.43 -11.43 3.77
C PRO A 161 -3.98 -10.13 3.07
N PHE A 162 -3.54 -9.17 3.89
CA PHE A 162 -2.75 -8.04 3.44
C PHE A 162 -1.27 -8.42 3.45
N PHE A 163 -0.48 -7.70 2.65
CA PHE A 163 0.95 -7.91 2.52
C PHE A 163 1.69 -6.61 2.82
N MET A 164 2.80 -6.71 3.53
CA MET A 164 3.63 -5.59 3.97
C MET A 164 5.11 -5.89 3.71
N GLY A 165 5.90 -4.85 3.66
CA GLY A 165 7.35 -4.87 3.42
C GLY A 165 7.71 -4.27 2.06
N GLY A 166 8.87 -3.70 1.99
CA GLY A 166 9.35 -2.96 0.83
C GLY A 166 9.35 -1.45 1.06
N SER A 167 9.79 -0.71 0.05
CA SER A 167 10.02 0.74 0.15
C SER A 167 8.76 1.58 0.40
N TRP A 168 7.57 1.02 0.16
CA TRP A 168 6.28 1.70 0.34
C TRP A 168 5.65 1.52 1.72
N ASP A 169 6.10 0.49 2.45
CA ASP A 169 5.53 0.10 3.74
C ASP A 169 6.62 0.05 4.81
N LEU A 170 6.92 -1.13 5.33
CA LEU A 170 7.98 -1.35 6.29
C LEU A 170 9.33 -1.48 5.56
N ARG A 171 10.13 -0.41 5.57
CA ARG A 171 11.40 -0.34 4.86
C ARG A 171 12.43 -1.35 5.37
N LEU A 172 13.39 -1.73 4.52
CA LEU A 172 14.46 -2.69 4.76
C LEU A 172 14.00 -4.15 4.89
N TYR A 173 12.69 -4.41 4.90
CA TYR A 173 12.13 -5.76 4.77
C TYR A 173 11.82 -6.06 3.31
N PRO A 174 12.01 -7.31 2.85
CA PRO A 174 11.67 -7.69 1.48
C PRO A 174 10.20 -7.43 1.17
N ARG A 175 9.94 -7.07 -0.09
CA ARG A 175 8.59 -6.76 -0.55
C ARG A 175 7.64 -7.92 -0.29
N TRP A 176 6.48 -7.62 0.37
CA TRP A 176 5.41 -8.57 0.67
C TRP A 176 5.83 -9.79 1.49
N GLN A 177 6.89 -9.67 2.27
CA GLN A 177 7.36 -10.75 3.12
C GLN A 177 6.47 -10.99 4.33
N ILE A 178 5.92 -9.92 4.87
CA ILE A 178 5.08 -9.90 6.06
C ILE A 178 3.63 -9.93 5.59
N TRP A 179 2.81 -10.82 6.12
CA TRP A 179 1.43 -10.94 5.69
C TRP A 179 0.50 -11.42 6.81
N GLY A 180 -0.76 -11.00 6.75
CA GLY A 180 -1.80 -11.37 7.69
C GLY A 180 -3.14 -10.72 7.35
N GLN A 181 -4.20 -11.14 8.02
CA GLN A 181 -5.53 -10.55 7.87
C GLN A 181 -5.66 -9.19 8.56
N LYS A 182 -4.75 -8.88 9.45
CA LYS A 182 -4.66 -7.64 10.21
C LYS A 182 -3.28 -7.06 10.03
N THR A 183 -3.17 -5.76 9.78
CA THR A 183 -1.88 -5.07 9.67
C THR A 183 -1.95 -3.72 10.35
N PHE A 184 -0.85 -3.28 10.88
CA PHE A 184 -0.63 -1.88 11.20
C PHE A 184 0.76 -1.44 10.73
N LEU A 185 0.88 -0.18 10.41
CA LEU A 185 2.14 0.49 10.09
C LEU A 185 2.13 1.89 10.72
N VAL A 186 3.23 2.26 11.32
CA VAL A 186 3.55 3.64 11.72
C VAL A 186 4.88 3.98 11.09
N SER A 187 4.92 5.05 10.31
CA SER A 187 6.12 5.52 9.64
C SER A 187 6.35 6.99 9.94
N ASN A 188 7.57 7.30 10.31
CA ASN A 188 8.04 8.65 10.60
C ASN A 188 9.22 8.95 9.68
N GLU A 189 9.22 10.12 9.08
CA GLU A 189 10.26 10.50 8.15
C GLU A 189 10.56 11.99 8.24
N PHE A 190 11.80 12.33 8.54
CA PHE A 190 12.29 13.69 8.47
C PHE A 190 13.05 13.91 7.16
N ARG A 191 12.53 14.79 6.30
CA ARG A 191 13.04 15.09 4.96
C ARG A 191 13.81 16.39 4.96
N PHE A 192 14.98 16.39 4.32
CA PHE A 192 15.85 17.55 4.22
C PHE A 192 16.64 17.58 2.91
N PRO A 193 17.10 18.74 2.44
CA PRO A 193 18.03 18.81 1.32
C PRO A 193 19.39 18.21 1.74
N PHE A 194 19.87 17.25 0.96
CA PHE A 194 21.18 16.62 1.22
C PHE A 194 22.26 17.19 0.30
N ILE A 195 21.97 17.23 -1.01
CA ILE A 195 22.82 17.89 -2.00
C ILE A 195 21.90 18.71 -2.91
N ASP A 196 22.17 20.01 -3.04
CA ASP A 196 21.28 20.91 -3.81
C ASP A 196 21.44 20.77 -5.31
N GLN A 197 22.67 20.60 -5.76
CA GLN A 197 23.02 20.42 -7.17
C GLN A 197 24.17 19.45 -7.28
N PHE A 198 24.03 18.50 -8.17
CA PHE A 198 25.09 17.56 -8.52
C PHE A 198 25.20 17.51 -10.04
N ALA A 199 26.38 17.81 -10.54
CA ALA A 199 26.65 17.73 -11.97
C ALA A 199 27.86 16.83 -12.23
N VAL A 200 27.71 15.92 -13.18
CA VAL A 200 28.79 15.09 -13.69
C VAL A 200 29.10 15.50 -15.11
N ALA A 201 30.32 15.97 -15.34
CA ALA A 201 30.81 16.29 -16.67
C ALA A 201 31.49 15.06 -17.28
N PHE A 202 31.14 14.73 -18.50
CA PHE A 202 31.78 13.69 -19.32
C PHE A 202 32.47 14.33 -20.52
N PRO A 203 33.43 13.65 -21.16
CA PRO A 203 34.10 14.18 -22.38
C PRO A 203 33.12 14.50 -23.52
N PHE A 204 31.91 13.95 -23.49
CA PHE A 204 30.90 14.11 -24.56
C PHE A 204 29.65 14.91 -24.10
N GLY A 205 29.68 15.54 -22.93
CA GLY A 205 28.56 16.29 -22.36
C GLY A 205 28.51 16.22 -20.85
N GLY A 206 27.51 16.84 -20.25
CA GLY A 206 27.29 16.81 -18.78
C GLY A 206 25.87 16.39 -18.42
N LEU A 207 25.73 15.69 -17.32
CA LEU A 207 24.43 15.41 -16.68
C LEU A 207 24.34 16.23 -15.40
N GLY A 208 23.37 17.12 -15.33
CA GLY A 208 23.04 17.87 -14.14
C GLY A 208 21.84 17.25 -13.42
N PHE A 209 21.97 16.99 -12.14
CA PHE A 209 20.90 16.52 -11.29
C PHE A 209 20.52 17.62 -10.29
N THR A 210 19.27 17.97 -10.26
CA THR A 210 18.75 18.92 -9.27
C THR A 210 18.31 18.17 -8.03
N ALA A 211 19.01 18.44 -6.93
CA ALA A 211 18.66 18.05 -5.58
C ALA A 211 18.61 16.54 -5.27
N ILE A 212 19.63 16.03 -4.61
CA ILE A 212 19.54 14.80 -3.84
C ILE A 212 18.90 15.15 -2.50
N ARG A 213 17.80 14.50 -2.16
CA ARG A 213 17.08 14.66 -0.89
C ARG A 213 17.47 13.58 0.09
N GLY A 214 17.75 13.98 1.33
CA GLY A 214 17.97 13.08 2.45
C GLY A 214 16.67 12.85 3.23
N ALA A 215 16.58 11.67 3.84
CA ALA A 215 15.53 11.38 4.79
C ALA A 215 16.07 10.54 5.95
N LEU A 216 15.74 10.90 7.18
CA LEU A 216 15.87 10.03 8.33
C LEU A 216 14.52 9.37 8.58
N PHE A 217 14.52 8.07 8.80
CA PHE A 217 13.26 7.36 8.98
C PHE A 217 13.25 6.40 10.16
N PHE A 218 12.06 6.22 10.69
CA PHE A 218 11.73 5.21 11.67
C PHE A 218 10.35 4.63 11.33
N ASP A 219 10.31 3.35 11.02
CA ASP A 219 9.08 2.62 10.72
C ASP A 219 8.87 1.51 11.75
N MET A 220 7.62 1.25 12.07
CA MET A 220 7.22 0.11 12.87
C MET A 220 5.88 -0.44 12.38
N GLY A 221 5.70 -1.75 12.43
CA GLY A 221 4.48 -2.40 12.01
C GLY A 221 4.58 -3.91 12.00
N ASN A 222 3.46 -4.57 11.79
CA ASN A 222 3.42 -6.01 11.54
C ASN A 222 2.10 -6.41 10.89
N ALA A 223 2.04 -7.67 10.46
CA ALA A 223 0.83 -8.32 10.01
C ALA A 223 0.60 -9.62 10.80
N TRP A 224 -0.63 -9.91 11.17
CA TRP A 224 -0.99 -11.11 11.94
C TRP A 224 -2.38 -11.62 11.60
N ASN A 225 -2.67 -12.86 11.98
CA ASN A 225 -4.00 -13.46 11.84
C ASN A 225 -4.76 -13.46 13.18
N ASN A 226 -4.26 -14.16 14.17
CA ASN A 226 -4.94 -14.34 15.45
C ASN A 226 -4.49 -13.31 16.48
N ARG A 227 -3.23 -13.38 16.91
CA ARG A 227 -2.62 -12.56 17.94
C ARG A 227 -1.39 -11.84 17.41
N LEU A 228 -1.19 -10.61 17.85
CA LEU A 228 0.04 -9.86 17.60
C LEU A 228 1.09 -10.29 18.65
N GLU A 229 2.10 -11.04 18.22
CA GLU A 229 3.16 -11.55 19.08
C GLU A 229 4.45 -10.72 18.99
N ASP A 230 4.63 -10.12 17.83
CA ASP A 230 5.83 -9.35 17.50
C ASP A 230 5.46 -8.02 16.82
N VAL A 231 6.34 -7.04 16.99
CA VAL A 231 6.36 -5.82 16.18
C VAL A 231 7.72 -5.73 15.50
N LEU A 232 7.70 -5.48 14.21
CA LEU A 232 8.89 -5.28 13.39
C LEU A 232 9.10 -3.79 13.16
N GLY A 233 10.35 -3.38 13.02
CA GLY A 233 10.66 -1.99 12.73
C GLY A 233 11.92 -1.82 11.92
N SER A 234 12.14 -0.61 11.50
CA SER A 234 13.37 -0.20 10.83
C SER A 234 13.71 1.25 11.14
N VAL A 235 15.01 1.53 11.22
CA VAL A 235 15.54 2.87 11.40
C VAL A 235 16.70 3.07 10.45
N GLY A 236 16.78 4.22 9.82
CA GLY A 236 17.84 4.44 8.86
C GLY A 236 17.81 5.80 8.18
N PHE A 237 18.63 5.87 7.14
CA PHE A 237 18.80 7.00 6.26
C PHE A 237 18.40 6.62 4.85
N GLY A 238 17.71 7.52 4.15
CA GLY A 238 17.32 7.39 2.75
C GLY A 238 17.86 8.54 1.91
N ALA A 239 18.35 8.23 0.72
CA ALA A 239 18.68 9.22 -0.31
C ALA A 239 17.69 9.09 -1.48
N ARG A 240 17.25 10.22 -2.00
CA ARG A 240 16.29 10.31 -3.11
C ARG A 240 16.81 11.24 -4.18
N LEU A 241 16.85 10.74 -5.40
CA LEU A 241 17.26 11.48 -6.58
C LEU A 241 16.10 11.54 -7.56
N HIS A 242 15.70 12.76 -7.91
CA HIS A 242 14.68 12.99 -8.94
C HIS A 242 15.34 13.10 -10.31
N LEU A 243 14.91 12.25 -11.23
CA LEU A 243 15.38 12.21 -12.62
C LEU A 243 14.27 12.69 -13.56
N GLY A 244 14.53 13.75 -14.32
CA GLY A 244 13.62 14.26 -15.34
C GLY A 244 12.25 14.71 -14.83
N GLY A 245 12.10 14.97 -13.53
CA GLY A 245 10.87 15.46 -12.92
C GLY A 245 9.75 14.43 -12.69
N PHE A 246 9.92 13.18 -13.16
CA PHE A 246 8.90 12.14 -13.04
C PHE A 246 9.40 10.84 -12.39
N LEU A 247 10.70 10.64 -12.31
CA LEU A 247 11.29 9.40 -11.82
C LEU A 247 12.08 9.65 -10.55
N VAL A 248 11.88 8.80 -9.56
CA VAL A 248 12.59 8.88 -8.29
C VAL A 248 13.41 7.61 -8.10
N LEU A 249 14.72 7.78 -7.97
CA LEU A 249 15.62 6.77 -7.44
C LEU A 249 15.72 6.96 -5.93
N ARG A 250 15.45 5.91 -5.19
CA ARG A 250 15.51 5.91 -3.75
C ARG A 250 16.43 4.79 -3.26
N TYR A 251 17.30 5.15 -2.36
CA TYR A 251 18.17 4.21 -1.69
C TYR A 251 18.07 4.41 -0.18
N ASP A 252 17.63 3.37 0.51
CA ASP A 252 17.48 3.36 1.96
C ASP A 252 18.52 2.41 2.56
N VAL A 253 19.17 2.83 3.63
CA VAL A 253 20.11 2.04 4.42
C VAL A 253 19.80 2.19 5.89
N GLY A 254 19.87 1.08 6.64
CA GLY A 254 19.57 1.12 8.07
C GLY A 254 19.58 -0.23 8.73
N ARG A 255 19.01 -0.28 9.92
CA ARG A 255 18.92 -1.49 10.75
C ARG A 255 17.46 -1.87 10.97
N ARG A 256 17.22 -3.16 11.12
CA ARG A 256 15.93 -3.70 11.53
C ARG A 256 15.84 -3.76 13.03
N LEU A 257 14.63 -3.57 13.53
CA LEU A 257 14.24 -3.60 14.92
C LEU A 257 13.21 -4.72 15.10
N HIS A 258 13.28 -5.41 16.21
CA HIS A 258 12.34 -6.46 16.55
C HIS A 258 11.93 -6.37 18.02
N TRP A 259 10.65 -6.23 18.25
CA TRP A 259 10.03 -6.31 19.57
C TRP A 259 9.22 -7.59 19.64
N SER A 260 9.60 -8.49 20.54
CA SER A 260 8.97 -9.81 20.64
C SER A 260 8.40 -10.07 22.03
N ASN A 261 7.62 -11.16 22.14
CA ASN A 261 6.92 -11.57 23.34
C ASN A 261 6.00 -10.47 23.88
N ILE A 262 5.15 -9.95 23.01
CA ILE A 262 4.13 -8.98 23.37
C ILE A 262 3.00 -9.71 24.07
N ASP A 263 2.71 -9.32 25.32
CA ASP A 263 1.60 -9.88 26.11
C ASP A 263 0.24 -9.26 25.73
N ASP A 264 -0.84 -9.74 26.34
CA ASP A 264 -2.20 -9.24 26.07
C ASP A 264 -2.42 -7.79 26.49
N GLY A 265 -1.57 -7.26 27.36
CA GLY A 265 -1.55 -5.85 27.76
C GLY A 265 -0.68 -4.97 26.87
N LEU A 266 -0.16 -5.49 25.73
CA LEU A 266 0.79 -4.84 24.83
C LEU A 266 2.13 -4.48 25.49
N ALA A 267 2.49 -5.13 26.60
CA ALA A 267 3.80 -4.98 27.18
C ALA A 267 4.86 -5.77 26.40
N ILE A 268 5.91 -5.08 25.98
CA ILE A 268 7.03 -5.64 25.24
C ILE A 268 8.04 -6.23 26.22
N LYS A 269 8.38 -7.51 26.06
CA LYS A 269 9.34 -8.18 26.93
C LYS A 269 10.76 -8.19 26.39
N ASN A 270 10.88 -8.26 25.08
CA ASN A 270 12.21 -8.34 24.44
C ASN A 270 12.33 -7.31 23.31
N PHE A 271 13.51 -6.71 23.21
CA PHE A 271 13.89 -5.83 22.13
C PHE A 271 15.23 -6.28 21.55
N ASP A 272 15.30 -6.41 20.24
CA ASP A 272 16.53 -6.70 19.51
C ASP A 272 16.76 -5.68 18.40
N LEU A 273 18.00 -5.28 18.25
CA LEU A 273 18.51 -4.47 17.14
C LEU A 273 19.41 -5.35 16.29
N GLU A 274 18.94 -5.72 15.10
CA GLU A 274 19.69 -6.58 14.19
C GLU A 274 21.06 -5.98 13.85
N ARG A 275 22.14 -6.78 13.98
CA ARG A 275 23.53 -6.31 13.89
C ARG A 275 23.97 -5.92 12.48
N GLY A 276 23.24 -6.25 11.45
CA GLY A 276 23.58 -5.94 10.05
C GLY A 276 23.04 -4.59 9.58
N LEU A 277 23.69 -3.98 8.59
CA LEU A 277 23.09 -2.93 7.78
C LEU A 277 22.33 -3.57 6.63
N HIS A 278 21.07 -3.18 6.48
CA HIS A 278 20.23 -3.58 5.37
C HIS A 278 20.15 -2.44 4.36
N HIS A 279 20.14 -2.81 3.09
CA HIS A 279 20.11 -1.90 1.96
C HIS A 279 18.89 -2.19 1.12
N GLN A 280 18.19 -1.13 0.69
CA GLN A 280 17.04 -1.25 -0.17
C GLN A 280 17.08 -0.20 -1.27
N PHE A 281 17.06 -0.66 -2.50
CA PHE A 281 16.95 0.21 -3.67
C PHE A 281 15.52 0.17 -4.21
N PHE A 282 15.01 1.32 -4.58
CA PHE A 282 13.69 1.47 -5.16
C PHE A 282 13.74 2.46 -6.33
N PHE A 283 13.00 2.11 -7.35
CA PHE A 283 12.83 2.89 -8.56
C PHE A 283 11.34 3.09 -8.79
N GLY A 284 10.87 4.33 -8.80
CA GLY A 284 9.45 4.61 -8.93
C GLY A 284 9.09 6.03 -8.54
N TRP A 285 7.83 6.22 -8.15
CA TRP A 285 7.29 7.48 -7.68
C TRP A 285 7.48 7.64 -6.18
N ASP A 286 7.61 8.87 -5.72
CA ASP A 286 7.59 9.18 -4.29
C ASP A 286 6.15 9.12 -3.77
N PHE A 287 5.99 8.98 -2.47
CA PHE A 287 4.70 8.80 -1.78
C PHE A 287 3.68 9.88 -2.09
#